data_8cd47759c1f21c7a41ef2eae52ef2f13
#
_entry.id   8cd47759c1f21c7a41ef2eae52ef2f13
#
_cell.length_a   1.000
_cell.length_b   1.000
_cell.length_c   1.000
_cell.angle_alpha   90.00
_cell.angle_beta   90.00
_cell.angle_gamma   90.00
#
_symmetry.space_group_name_H-M   'P 1'
#
loop_
_entity.id
_entity.type
_entity.pdbx_description
1 polymer ?
#
loop_
_entity_poly.entity_id
_entity_poly.type
_entity_poly.pdbx_seq_one_letter_code
_entity_poly.pdbx_strand_id
1 'polypeptide(L)'
;MDFSEIDRRGLVLLGCGKMGSALLAGWLDRGLAPGRVTVLEPHPSPWLAASGTQVNGPLPERPAMVLIAVKPQMMAETLPRVAGLGGGATLFVS
;
A
#
# COMPACT_ATOMS: atom_id res chain seq x y z
N MET A 1 -5.56 11.70 12.14
CA MET A 1 -4.90 10.38 11.99
C MET A 1 -3.40 10.59 12.04
N ASP A 2 -2.70 9.74 12.76
CA ASP A 2 -1.25 9.84 12.93
C ASP A 2 -0.54 8.94 11.94
N PHE A 3 0.26 9.51 11.06
CA PHE A 3 1.02 8.77 10.05
C PHE A 3 2.50 8.61 10.38
N SER A 4 2.91 8.89 11.62
CA SER A 4 4.34 8.92 11.95
C SER A 4 5.05 7.58 11.71
N GLU A 5 4.40 6.45 12.02
CA GLU A 5 4.98 5.14 11.74
C GLU A 5 5.07 4.86 10.24
N ILE A 6 4.07 5.29 9.49
CA ILE A 6 4.07 5.14 8.03
C ILE A 6 5.17 6.01 7.42
N ASP A 7 5.37 7.22 7.93
CA ASP A 7 6.44 8.09 7.47
C ASP A 7 7.82 7.49 7.71
N ARG A 8 7.98 6.75 8.79
CA ARG A 8 9.26 6.11 9.10
C ARG A 8 9.46 4.78 8.36
N ARG A 9 8.41 3.98 8.24
CA ARG A 9 8.52 2.58 7.82
C ARG A 9 7.84 2.29 6.49
N GLY A 10 6.90 3.10 6.07
CA GLY A 10 6.19 2.94 4.82
C GLY A 10 4.87 2.19 4.95
N LEU A 11 4.04 2.36 3.93
CA LEU A 11 2.76 1.66 3.76
C LEU A 11 2.81 0.89 2.46
N VAL A 12 2.36 -0.35 2.49
CA VAL A 12 2.20 -1.15 1.27
C VAL A 12 0.71 -1.35 1.02
N LEU A 13 0.26 -1.02 -0.19
CA LEU A 13 -1.11 -1.23 -0.63
C LEU A 13 -1.11 -2.28 -1.74
N LEU A 14 -1.78 -3.41 -1.48
CA LEU A 14 -1.94 -4.48 -2.46
C LEU A 14 -3.25 -4.31 -3.19
N GLY A 15 -3.15 -3.94 -4.46
CA GLY A 15 -4.31 -3.60 -5.27
C GLY A 15 -4.76 -2.17 -5.01
N CYS A 16 -5.30 -1.53 -6.02
CA CYS A 16 -5.78 -0.16 -5.90
C CYS A 16 -6.99 0.04 -6.82
N GLY A 17 -8.04 -0.74 -6.56
CA GLY A 17 -9.33 -0.57 -7.23
C GLY A 17 -10.06 0.65 -6.68
N LYS A 18 -11.37 0.70 -6.86
CA LYS A 18 -12.15 1.86 -6.42
C LYS A 18 -12.02 2.11 -4.92
N MET A 19 -12.12 1.06 -4.11
CA MET A 19 -12.02 1.20 -2.66
C MET A 19 -10.60 1.60 -2.24
N GLY A 20 -9.58 0.93 -2.78
CA GLY A 20 -8.20 1.26 -2.46
C GLY A 20 -7.83 2.68 -2.86
N SER A 21 -8.29 3.11 -4.04
CA SER A 21 -8.06 4.48 -4.50
C SER A 21 -8.74 5.51 -3.61
N ALA A 22 -9.97 5.24 -3.17
CA ALA A 22 -10.70 6.15 -2.29
C ALA A 22 -10.01 6.29 -0.93
N LEU A 23 -9.55 5.18 -0.35
CA LEU A 23 -8.82 5.20 0.91
C LEU A 23 -7.51 5.97 0.77
N LEU A 24 -6.75 5.67 -0.27
CA LEU A 24 -5.47 6.34 -0.50
C LEU A 24 -5.65 7.83 -0.72
N ALA A 25 -6.62 8.22 -1.54
CA ALA A 25 -6.91 9.63 -1.78
C ALA A 25 -7.26 10.36 -0.49
N GLY A 26 -8.07 9.74 0.37
CA GLY A 26 -8.42 10.32 1.66
C GLY A 26 -7.23 10.51 2.58
N TRP A 27 -6.32 9.54 2.60
CA TRP A 27 -5.11 9.64 3.42
C TRP A 27 -4.13 10.67 2.88
N LEU A 28 -3.94 10.74 1.59
CA LEU A 28 -3.07 11.76 0.97
C LEU A 28 -3.60 13.16 1.26
N ASP A 29 -4.93 13.32 1.20
CA ASP A 29 -5.58 14.58 1.52
C ASP A 29 -5.40 14.99 2.97
N ARG A 30 -5.17 14.02 3.85
CA ARG A 30 -4.96 14.26 5.29
C ARG A 30 -3.47 14.39 5.66
N GLY A 31 -2.59 14.42 4.70
CA GLY A 31 -1.19 14.70 4.93
C GLY A 31 -0.25 13.51 4.83
N LEU A 32 -0.73 12.33 4.45
CA LEU A 32 0.16 11.19 4.22
C LEU A 32 1.10 11.50 3.05
N ALA A 33 2.40 11.30 3.27
CA ALA A 33 3.40 11.55 2.25
C ALA A 33 3.33 10.47 1.17
N PRO A 34 3.05 10.81 -0.10
CA PRO A 34 2.90 9.80 -1.15
C PRO A 34 4.17 8.98 -1.38
N GLY A 35 5.33 9.56 -1.19
CA GLY A 35 6.59 8.83 -1.34
C GLY A 35 6.80 7.70 -0.35
N ARG A 36 6.00 7.63 0.71
CA ARG A 36 6.06 6.57 1.71
C ARG A 36 5.09 5.43 1.42
N VAL A 37 4.33 5.52 0.34
CA VAL A 37 3.36 4.49 -0.04
C VAL A 37 3.88 3.73 -1.26
N THR A 38 3.92 2.41 -1.14
CA THR A 38 4.22 1.53 -2.27
C THR A 38 2.95 0.78 -2.62
N VAL A 39 2.54 0.87 -3.88
CA VAL A 39 1.32 0.25 -4.37
C VAL A 39 1.68 -0.86 -5.34
N LEU A 40 1.18 -2.06 -5.11
CA LEU A 40 1.29 -3.16 -6.06
C LEU A 40 -0.03 -3.29 -6.80
N GLU A 41 -0.07 -2.86 -8.04
CA GLU A 41 -1.27 -2.86 -8.86
C GLU A 41 -0.90 -3.17 -10.32
N PRO A 42 -1.36 -4.32 -10.88
CA PRO A 42 -1.03 -4.69 -12.26
C PRO A 42 -1.54 -3.70 -13.31
N HIS A 43 -2.62 -3.01 -13.02
CA HIS A 43 -3.27 -2.09 -13.95
C HIS A 43 -3.49 -0.73 -13.29
N PRO A 44 -2.41 0.04 -13.05
CA PRO A 44 -2.56 1.33 -12.36
C PRO A 44 -3.39 2.31 -13.18
N SER A 45 -4.30 3.01 -12.49
CA SER A 45 -5.09 4.06 -13.11
C SER A 45 -4.22 5.30 -13.38
N PRO A 46 -4.66 6.19 -14.28
CA PRO A 46 -3.95 7.45 -14.50
C PRO A 46 -3.81 8.27 -13.20
N TRP A 47 -4.85 8.26 -12.36
CA TRP A 47 -4.78 8.94 -11.07
C TRP A 47 -3.68 8.37 -10.18
N LEU A 48 -3.59 7.03 -10.10
CA LEU A 48 -2.58 6.37 -9.29
C LEU A 48 -1.18 6.69 -9.81
N ALA A 49 -0.98 6.62 -11.12
CA ALA A 49 0.31 6.92 -11.73
C ALA A 49 0.77 8.34 -11.44
N ALA A 50 -0.18 9.28 -11.29
CA ALA A 50 0.10 10.68 -11.03
C ALA A 50 0.13 11.02 -9.53
N SER A 51 -0.16 10.07 -8.65
CA SER A 51 -0.33 10.33 -7.22
C SER A 51 0.96 10.66 -6.46
N GLY A 52 2.10 10.32 -7.04
CA GLY A 52 3.39 10.45 -6.35
C GLY A 52 3.78 9.24 -5.53
N THR A 53 2.91 8.22 -5.42
CA THR A 53 3.25 6.98 -4.73
C THR A 53 4.19 6.14 -5.59
N GLN A 54 4.85 5.17 -4.96
CA GLN A 54 5.71 4.23 -5.67
C GLN A 54 4.86 3.08 -6.20
N VAL A 55 4.57 3.09 -7.49
CA VAL A 55 3.72 2.08 -8.11
C VAL A 55 4.59 0.94 -8.61
N ASN A 56 4.33 -0.27 -8.11
CA ASN A 56 5.06 -1.49 -8.47
C ASN A 56 6.58 -1.39 -8.25
N GLY A 57 6.99 -0.54 -7.31
CA GLY A 57 8.39 -0.37 -6.97
C GLY A 57 8.89 -1.35 -5.91
N PRO A 58 10.13 -1.19 -5.44
CA PRO A 58 10.68 -2.03 -4.38
C PRO A 58 9.86 -1.90 -3.10
N LEU A 59 9.66 -3.02 -2.40
CA LEU A 59 8.90 -3.04 -1.16
C LEU A 59 9.82 -2.69 0.01
N PRO A 60 9.33 -1.93 1.02
CA PRO A 60 10.07 -1.73 2.26
C PRO A 60 10.18 -3.07 3.01
N GLU A 61 11.28 -3.26 3.73
CA GLU A 61 11.50 -4.51 4.46
C GLU A 61 10.56 -4.66 5.65
N ARG A 62 10.26 -3.56 6.33
CA ARG A 62 9.44 -3.56 7.55
C ARG A 62 8.40 -2.45 7.50
N PRO A 63 7.42 -2.56 6.60
CA PRO A 63 6.39 -1.52 6.52
C PRO A 63 5.58 -1.47 7.81
N ALA A 64 5.06 -0.30 8.12
CA ALA A 64 4.18 -0.14 9.27
C ALA A 64 2.85 -0.86 9.05
N MET A 65 2.37 -0.89 7.80
CA MET A 65 1.09 -1.49 7.47
C MET A 65 1.13 -2.07 6.07
N VAL A 66 0.45 -3.19 5.88
CA VAL A 66 0.13 -3.75 4.57
C VAL A 66 -1.38 -3.80 4.46
N LEU A 67 -1.94 -3.02 3.55
CA LEU A 67 -3.38 -3.02 3.30
C LEU A 67 -3.66 -3.87 2.07
N ILE A 68 -4.51 -4.88 2.24
CA ILE A 68 -4.84 -5.82 1.19
C ILE A 68 -6.20 -5.44 0.60
N ALA A 69 -6.16 -4.88 -0.61
CA ALA A 69 -7.35 -4.40 -1.31
C ALA A 69 -7.54 -5.11 -2.66
N VAL A 70 -7.02 -6.33 -2.77
CA VAL A 70 -7.20 -7.16 -3.98
C VAL A 70 -8.45 -8.00 -3.88
N LYS A 71 -8.98 -8.39 -5.03
CA LYS A 71 -10.10 -9.32 -5.07
C LYS A 71 -9.68 -10.69 -4.54
N PRO A 72 -10.61 -11.46 -3.92
CA PRO A 72 -10.26 -12.76 -3.33
C PRO A 72 -9.50 -13.70 -4.27
N GLN A 73 -9.87 -13.74 -5.55
CA GLN A 73 -9.21 -14.61 -6.51
C GLN A 73 -7.75 -14.23 -6.78
N MET A 74 -7.33 -13.02 -6.45
CA MET A 74 -5.96 -12.56 -6.64
C MET A 74 -5.11 -12.69 -5.37
N MET A 75 -5.73 -13.03 -4.26
CA MET A 75 -5.06 -13.12 -2.97
C MET A 75 -3.92 -14.16 -2.98
N ALA A 76 -4.18 -15.32 -3.60
CA ALA A 76 -3.19 -16.40 -3.65
C ALA A 76 -1.91 -16.00 -4.39
N GLU A 77 -2.02 -15.13 -5.39
CA GLU A 77 -0.86 -14.66 -6.15
C GLU A 77 -0.12 -13.52 -5.43
N THR A 78 -0.86 -12.72 -4.68
CA THR A 78 -0.34 -11.48 -4.11
C THR A 78 0.27 -11.67 -2.73
N LEU A 79 -0.36 -12.48 -1.88
CA LEU A 79 0.09 -12.67 -0.50
C LEU A 79 1.53 -13.17 -0.37
N PRO A 80 2.01 -14.12 -1.19
CA PRO A 80 3.40 -14.56 -1.06
C PRO A 80 4.42 -13.44 -1.26
N ARG A 81 4.09 -12.41 -2.01
CA ARG A 81 4.97 -11.27 -2.27
C ARG A 81 5.23 -10.43 -1.02
N VAL A 82 4.32 -10.46 -0.06
CA VAL A 82 4.40 -9.64 1.14
C VAL A 82 4.45 -10.45 2.43
N ALA A 83 4.28 -11.77 2.37
CA ALA A 83 4.18 -12.62 3.55
C ALA A 83 5.41 -12.55 4.45
N GLY A 84 6.59 -12.31 3.87
CA GLY A 84 7.83 -12.21 4.63
C GLY A 84 8.15 -10.82 5.17
N LEU A 85 7.32 -9.83 4.89
CA LEU A 85 7.61 -8.47 5.33
C LEU A 85 7.34 -8.29 6.83
N GLY A 86 8.15 -7.44 7.45
CA GLY A 86 7.89 -6.92 8.78
C GLY A 86 8.34 -7.77 9.96
N GLY A 87 8.58 -9.07 9.79
CA GLY A 87 9.02 -9.92 10.88
C GLY A 87 8.16 -9.86 12.13
N GLY A 88 6.86 -9.70 11.98
CA GLY A 88 5.91 -9.62 13.08
C GLY A 88 5.58 -8.21 13.55
N ALA A 89 6.30 -7.20 13.07
CA ALA A 89 6.08 -5.82 13.47
C ALA A 89 5.16 -5.05 12.52
N THR A 90 4.69 -5.70 11.46
CA THR A 90 3.84 -5.08 10.44
C THR A 90 2.37 -5.39 10.70
N LEU A 91 1.52 -4.37 10.62
CA LEU A 91 0.07 -4.56 10.70
C LEU A 91 -0.47 -4.93 9.32
N PHE A 92 -1.16 -6.08 9.25
CA PHE A 92 -1.82 -6.50 8.02
C PHE A 92 -3.32 -6.25 8.14
N VAL A 93 -3.90 -5.58 7.13
CA VAL A 93 -5.33 -5.26 7.09
C VAL A 93 -5.88 -5.74 5.74
N SER A 94 -6.99 -6.47 5.80
CA SER A 94 -7.64 -6.91 4.56
C SER A 94 -9.05 -6.33 4.40
#